data_20c71510e165733920186989500b7c18
#
_entry.id   20c71510e165733920186989500b7c18
#
_cell.length_a   1.000
_cell.length_b   1.000
_cell.length_c   1.000
_cell.angle_alpha   90.00
_cell.angle_beta   90.00
_cell.angle_gamma   90.00
#
_symmetry.space_group_name_H-M   'P 1'
#
loop_
_entity.id
_entity.type
_entity.pdbx_description
1 polymer ?
#
loop_
_entity_poly.entity_id
_entity_poly.type
_entity_poly.pdbx_seq_one_letter_code
_entity_poly.pdbx_strand_id
1 'polypeptide(L)'
;MFDLTKPLEVNWELNNRCNLMCPQCGRNEIKDGKLQWRKWANGNPSYQLNDTDNSLETFKTVYNNIGHPVRVIRFQGHVSENILSKDFLPICKFLREETDTSIHVSTHGSANPIDWWEKLGNVFSGDPRSIVFFSLDG
;
A
#
# COMPACT_ATOMS: atom_id res chain seq x y z
N MET A 1 -16.62 -16.66 -12.65
CA MET A 1 -15.65 -16.73 -13.77
C MET A 1 -15.09 -15.33 -13.98
N PHE A 2 -13.75 -15.15 -13.90
CA PHE A 2 -13.14 -13.84 -14.15
C PHE A 2 -13.25 -13.50 -15.63
N ASP A 3 -13.70 -12.27 -15.91
CA ASP A 3 -13.79 -11.76 -17.29
C ASP A 3 -12.41 -11.20 -17.69
N LEU A 4 -11.59 -12.05 -18.29
CA LEU A 4 -10.24 -11.69 -18.75
C LEU A 4 -10.26 -10.77 -20.00
N THR A 5 -11.42 -10.31 -20.45
CA THR A 5 -11.49 -9.30 -21.51
C THR A 5 -11.29 -7.88 -20.99
N LYS A 6 -11.41 -7.68 -19.68
CA LYS A 6 -11.29 -6.37 -19.03
C LYS A 6 -9.91 -6.21 -18.36
N PRO A 7 -9.32 -5.01 -18.40
CA PRO A 7 -8.10 -4.71 -17.67
C PRO A 7 -8.27 -4.96 -16.19
N LEU A 8 -7.20 -5.43 -15.54
CA LEU A 8 -7.20 -5.77 -14.12
C LEU A 8 -7.15 -4.51 -13.24
N GLU A 9 -7.74 -4.64 -12.05
CA GLU A 9 -7.46 -3.81 -10.88
C GLU A 9 -6.76 -4.68 -9.84
N VAL A 10 -5.58 -4.26 -9.41
CA VAL A 10 -4.71 -5.06 -8.54
C VAL A 10 -4.53 -4.35 -7.20
N ASN A 11 -4.84 -5.02 -6.10
CA ASN A 11 -4.43 -4.57 -4.77
C ASN A 11 -3.00 -5.04 -4.51
N TRP A 12 -2.15 -4.13 -4.05
CA TRP A 12 -0.75 -4.42 -3.76
C TRP A 12 -0.33 -3.88 -2.41
N GLU A 13 0.28 -4.72 -1.61
CA GLU A 13 0.92 -4.34 -0.36
C GLU A 13 2.44 -4.41 -0.53
N LEU A 14 3.13 -3.29 -0.36
CA LEU A 14 4.58 -3.19 -0.55
C LEU A 14 5.38 -3.63 0.66
N ASN A 15 4.77 -3.58 1.83
CA ASN A 15 5.41 -3.94 3.09
C ASN A 15 4.35 -4.48 4.07
N ASN A 16 4.77 -4.86 5.26
CA ASN A 16 3.89 -5.32 6.33
C ASN A 16 3.95 -4.41 7.58
N ARG A 17 4.39 -3.16 7.40
CA ARG A 17 4.55 -2.18 8.48
C ARG A 17 3.45 -1.14 8.48
N CYS A 18 3.14 -0.65 9.66
CA CYS A 18 2.34 0.56 9.87
C CYS A 18 2.78 1.20 11.18
N ASN A 19 2.83 2.51 11.25
CA ASN A 19 3.22 3.26 12.44
C ASN A 19 2.03 3.62 13.35
N LEU A 20 0.81 3.18 13.02
CA LEU A 20 -0.37 3.38 13.85
C LEU A 20 -0.83 2.09 14.53
N MET A 21 -1.52 2.25 15.67
CA MET A 21 -2.21 1.20 16.42
C MET A 21 -3.71 1.49 16.50
N CYS A 22 -4.40 1.50 15.36
CA CYS A 22 -5.84 1.74 15.32
C CYS A 22 -6.59 0.61 16.06
N PRO A 23 -7.52 0.92 16.97
CA PRO A 23 -8.21 -0.10 17.77
C PRO A 23 -9.00 -1.13 16.94
N GLN A 24 -9.52 -0.72 15.78
CA GLN A 24 -10.28 -1.60 14.89
C GLN A 24 -9.44 -2.29 13.82
N CYS A 25 -8.12 -2.03 13.77
CA CYS A 25 -7.24 -2.69 12.82
C CYS A 25 -7.13 -4.19 13.13
N GLY A 26 -7.21 -5.02 12.09
CA GLY A 26 -7.10 -6.48 12.23
C GLY A 26 -5.82 -6.97 12.91
N ARG A 27 -4.77 -6.13 12.97
CA ARG A 27 -3.50 -6.42 13.68
C ARG A 27 -3.60 -6.27 15.19
N ASN A 28 -4.60 -5.55 15.68
CA ASN A 28 -4.74 -5.17 17.08
C ASN A 28 -5.93 -5.88 17.73
N GLU A 29 -5.88 -5.97 19.04
CA GLU A 29 -6.99 -6.42 19.87
C GLU A 29 -7.03 -5.63 21.18
N ILE A 30 -8.20 -5.51 21.75
CA ILE A 30 -8.35 -4.99 23.12
C ILE A 30 -8.47 -6.20 24.04
N LYS A 31 -7.50 -6.36 24.94
CA LYS A 31 -7.47 -7.40 25.95
C LYS A 31 -7.25 -6.78 27.32
N ASP A 32 -8.09 -7.12 28.28
CA ASP A 32 -8.06 -6.56 29.64
C ASP A 32 -8.10 -5.01 29.65
N GLY A 33 -8.88 -4.41 28.74
CA GLY A 33 -9.00 -2.96 28.57
C GLY A 33 -7.77 -2.27 27.96
N LYS A 34 -6.77 -3.02 27.48
CA LYS A 34 -5.55 -2.49 26.85
C LYS A 34 -5.47 -2.86 25.40
N LEU A 35 -5.14 -1.86 24.58
CA LEU A 35 -4.83 -2.07 23.15
C LEU A 35 -3.47 -2.75 23.02
N GLN A 36 -3.40 -3.86 22.31
CA GLN A 36 -2.18 -4.61 22.08
C GLN A 36 -2.20 -5.27 20.69
N TRP A 37 -1.03 -5.74 20.26
CA TRP A 37 -0.94 -6.56 19.06
C TRP A 37 -1.67 -7.88 19.24
N ARG A 38 -2.51 -8.23 18.26
CA ARG A 38 -3.17 -9.54 18.22
C ARG A 38 -2.14 -10.64 18.10
N LYS A 39 -2.35 -11.71 18.86
CA LYS A 39 -1.49 -12.90 18.83
C LYS A 39 -2.25 -14.11 18.28
N TRP A 40 -1.55 -14.98 17.60
CA TRP A 40 -2.04 -16.30 17.26
C TRP A 40 -2.17 -17.17 18.52
N ALA A 41 -2.88 -18.29 18.39
CA ALA A 41 -3.04 -19.26 19.49
C ALA A 41 -1.70 -19.79 20.06
N ASN A 42 -0.63 -19.77 19.25
CA ASN A 42 0.71 -20.13 19.67
C ASN A 42 1.48 -19.01 20.40
N GLY A 43 0.84 -17.86 20.65
CA GLY A 43 1.44 -16.73 21.33
C GLY A 43 2.27 -15.79 20.45
N ASN A 44 2.51 -16.12 19.20
CA ASN A 44 3.23 -15.25 18.26
C ASN A 44 2.33 -14.08 17.81
N PRO A 45 2.92 -12.90 17.51
CA PRO A 45 2.18 -11.82 16.88
C PRO A 45 1.46 -12.32 15.63
N SER A 46 0.20 -11.94 15.44
CA SER A 46 -0.59 -12.36 14.27
C SER A 46 -0.02 -11.81 12.95
N TYR A 47 0.76 -10.76 13.05
CA TYR A 47 1.51 -10.18 11.95
C TYR A 47 2.96 -10.02 12.37
N GLN A 48 3.84 -10.80 11.77
CA GLN A 48 5.28 -10.59 11.97
C GLN A 48 5.66 -9.32 11.19
N LEU A 49 6.12 -8.33 11.93
CA LEU A 49 6.74 -7.15 11.34
C LEU A 49 8.15 -7.54 10.87
N ASN A 50 8.23 -8.31 9.79
CA ASN A 50 9.49 -8.46 9.11
C ASN A 50 9.75 -7.16 8.37
N ASP A 51 10.94 -6.61 8.46
CA ASP A 51 11.37 -5.42 7.72
C ASP A 51 11.52 -5.70 6.22
N THR A 52 10.50 -6.31 5.62
CA THR A 52 10.50 -6.67 4.21
C THR A 52 9.71 -5.64 3.43
N ASP A 53 10.41 -4.94 2.54
CA ASP A 53 9.83 -4.13 1.50
C ASP A 53 9.94 -4.85 0.15
N ASN A 54 8.91 -4.77 -0.66
CA ASN A 54 9.04 -5.07 -2.07
C ASN A 54 9.90 -3.95 -2.70
N SER A 55 11.05 -4.33 -3.24
CA SER A 55 11.89 -3.40 -3.97
C SER A 55 11.24 -3.00 -5.30
N LEU A 56 11.68 -1.88 -5.89
CA LEU A 56 11.29 -1.48 -7.23
C LEU A 56 11.52 -2.60 -8.25
N GLU A 57 12.66 -3.30 -8.17
CA GLU A 57 12.98 -4.41 -9.07
C GLU A 57 12.03 -5.59 -8.91
N THR A 58 11.71 -5.96 -7.67
CA THR A 58 10.72 -7.00 -7.38
C THR A 58 9.35 -6.60 -7.94
N PHE A 59 8.93 -5.34 -7.69
CA PHE A 59 7.68 -4.81 -8.21
C PHE A 59 7.63 -4.87 -9.74
N LYS A 60 8.64 -4.35 -10.43
CA LYS A 60 8.75 -4.39 -11.91
C LYS A 60 8.67 -5.81 -12.44
N THR A 61 9.41 -6.72 -11.83
CA THR A 61 9.43 -8.14 -12.24
C THR A 61 8.03 -8.75 -12.16
N VAL A 62 7.34 -8.59 -11.03
CA VAL A 62 5.99 -9.16 -10.88
C VAL A 62 4.98 -8.44 -11.77
N TYR A 63 5.02 -7.11 -11.85
CA TYR A 63 4.14 -6.31 -12.68
C TYR A 63 4.22 -6.74 -14.17
N ASN A 64 5.43 -6.85 -14.69
CA ASN A 64 5.67 -7.24 -16.09
C ASN A 64 5.26 -8.70 -16.39
N ASN A 65 5.23 -9.56 -15.36
CA ASN A 65 4.81 -10.95 -15.49
C ASN A 65 3.31 -11.18 -15.29
N ILE A 66 2.52 -10.14 -15.00
CA ILE A 66 1.05 -10.28 -14.90
C ILE A 66 0.45 -10.78 -16.23
N GLY A 67 1.08 -10.43 -17.36
CA GLY A 67 0.67 -10.91 -18.68
C GLY A 67 -0.73 -10.42 -19.13
N HIS A 68 -1.26 -9.40 -18.45
CA HIS A 68 -2.57 -8.84 -18.72
C HIS A 68 -2.57 -7.33 -18.44
N PRO A 69 -3.30 -6.49 -19.22
CA PRO A 69 -3.36 -5.06 -18.96
C PRO A 69 -3.86 -4.74 -17.53
N VAL A 70 -3.13 -3.91 -16.82
CA VAL A 70 -3.51 -3.42 -15.49
C VAL A 70 -3.99 -1.98 -15.60
N ARG A 71 -5.24 -1.74 -15.26
CA ARG A 71 -5.85 -0.40 -15.30
C ARG A 71 -5.54 0.40 -14.04
N VAL A 72 -5.57 -0.27 -12.89
CA VAL A 72 -5.39 0.38 -11.59
C VAL A 72 -4.53 -0.49 -10.69
N ILE A 73 -3.51 0.10 -10.09
CA ILE A 73 -2.84 -0.44 -8.90
C ILE A 73 -3.38 0.29 -7.68
N ARG A 74 -3.91 -0.49 -6.72
CA ARG A 74 -4.36 0.02 -5.42
C ARG A 74 -3.33 -0.31 -4.36
N PHE A 75 -2.62 0.68 -3.88
CA PHE A 75 -1.80 0.57 -2.68
C PHE A 75 -2.69 0.76 -1.45
N GLN A 76 -3.42 -0.29 -1.12
CA GLN A 76 -4.35 -0.33 0.00
C GLN A 76 -3.92 -1.45 0.94
N GLY A 77 -3.30 -1.10 2.04
CA GLY A 77 -2.84 -2.07 3.02
C GLY A 77 -3.98 -2.57 3.91
N HIS A 78 -4.14 -3.90 4.03
CA HIS A 78 -4.96 -4.50 5.08
C HIS A 78 -4.26 -4.42 6.43
N VAL A 79 -2.93 -4.55 6.41
CA VAL A 79 -2.09 -4.65 7.60
C VAL A 79 -0.88 -3.74 7.53
N SER A 80 -0.71 -3.03 6.44
CA SER A 80 0.46 -2.19 6.16
C SER A 80 0.06 -0.75 5.83
N GLU A 81 1.03 0.13 5.94
CA GLU A 81 1.00 1.48 5.39
C GLU A 81 2.01 1.54 4.24
N ASN A 82 1.52 1.50 3.03
CA ASN A 82 2.37 1.36 1.84
C ASN A 82 3.36 2.51 1.65
N ILE A 83 2.98 3.74 2.07
CA ILE A 83 3.85 4.92 1.95
C ILE A 83 5.09 4.87 2.88
N LEU A 84 5.17 3.88 3.78
CA LEU A 84 6.37 3.60 4.56
C LEU A 84 7.42 2.82 3.78
N SER A 85 7.10 2.27 2.62
CA SER A 85 8.08 1.62 1.78
C SER A 85 9.04 2.66 1.18
N LYS A 86 10.34 2.38 1.28
CA LYS A 86 11.39 3.24 0.71
C LYS A 86 11.31 3.36 -0.81
N ASP A 87 10.75 2.35 -1.46
CA ASP A 87 10.62 2.29 -2.92
C ASP A 87 9.23 2.73 -3.41
N PHE A 88 8.35 3.25 -2.52
CA PHE A 88 7.02 3.69 -2.90
C PHE A 88 7.04 4.76 -4.00
N LEU A 89 7.77 5.85 -3.79
CA LEU A 89 7.89 6.91 -4.80
C LEU A 89 8.55 6.44 -6.11
N PRO A 90 9.66 5.70 -6.10
CA PRO A 90 10.22 5.05 -7.30
C PRO A 90 9.21 4.17 -8.04
N ILE A 91 8.40 3.39 -7.32
CA ILE A 91 7.36 2.53 -7.92
C ILE A 91 6.25 3.38 -8.56
N CYS A 92 5.77 4.41 -7.87
CA CYS A 92 4.78 5.33 -8.43
C CYS A 92 5.31 6.02 -9.70
N LYS A 93 6.58 6.44 -9.68
CA LYS A 93 7.24 7.05 -10.84
C LYS A 93 7.31 6.07 -12.02
N PHE A 94 7.73 4.84 -11.78
CA PHE A 94 7.74 3.78 -12.81
C PHE A 94 6.36 3.60 -13.44
N LEU A 95 5.32 3.46 -12.62
CA LEU A 95 3.95 3.29 -13.11
C LEU A 95 3.50 4.46 -13.99
N ARG A 96 3.87 5.68 -13.63
CA ARG A 96 3.51 6.89 -14.38
C ARG A 96 4.28 7.08 -15.67
N GLU A 97 5.57 6.74 -15.69
CA GLU A 97 6.46 7.00 -16.82
C GLU A 97 6.48 5.86 -17.83
N GLU A 98 6.32 4.62 -17.37
CA GLU A 98 6.52 3.43 -18.20
C GLU A 98 5.20 2.66 -18.48
N THR A 99 4.06 3.08 -17.87
CA THR A 99 2.77 2.37 -18.03
C THR A 99 1.58 3.33 -18.16
N ASP A 100 0.42 2.79 -18.55
CA ASP A 100 -0.88 3.53 -18.54
C ASP A 100 -1.73 3.19 -17.30
N THR A 101 -1.10 2.68 -16.25
CA THR A 101 -1.77 2.26 -15.03
C THR A 101 -2.01 3.46 -14.11
N SER A 102 -3.24 3.62 -13.64
CA SER A 102 -3.60 4.61 -12.62
C SER A 102 -3.22 4.11 -11.24
N ILE A 103 -2.91 5.02 -10.34
CA ILE A 103 -2.45 4.74 -8.98
C ILE A 103 -3.48 5.21 -7.96
N HIS A 104 -4.00 4.30 -7.16
CA HIS A 104 -4.85 4.63 -6.03
C HIS A 104 -4.10 4.31 -4.73
N VAL A 105 -3.98 5.28 -3.85
CA VAL A 105 -3.31 5.16 -2.56
C VAL A 105 -4.30 5.38 -1.44
N SER A 106 -4.41 4.43 -0.51
CA SER A 106 -5.11 4.61 0.76
C SER A 106 -4.11 4.72 1.88
N THR A 107 -4.17 5.80 2.65
CA THR A 107 -3.18 6.11 3.69
C THR A 107 -3.80 6.90 4.83
N HIS A 108 -3.24 6.79 6.02
CA HIS A 108 -3.58 7.68 7.15
C HIS A 108 -2.85 9.04 7.08
N GLY A 109 -1.88 9.22 6.17
CA GLY A 109 -1.25 10.49 5.87
C GLY A 109 -0.21 11.02 6.85
N SER A 110 0.05 10.35 7.98
CA SER A 110 0.92 10.88 9.05
C SER A 110 2.38 10.38 9.00
N ALA A 111 2.76 9.60 7.98
CA ALA A 111 4.03 8.89 8.01
C ALA A 111 5.21 9.67 7.41
N ASN A 112 4.97 10.62 6.53
CA ASN A 112 6.02 11.27 5.75
C ASN A 112 5.98 12.80 5.89
N PRO A 113 7.13 13.49 5.72
CA PRO A 113 7.20 14.95 5.77
C PRO A 113 6.61 15.58 4.52
N ILE A 114 6.37 16.91 4.57
CA ILE A 114 5.66 17.64 3.51
C ILE A 114 6.35 17.55 2.14
N ASP A 115 7.67 17.59 2.11
CA ASP A 115 8.44 17.49 0.86
C ASP A 115 8.28 16.13 0.16
N TRP A 116 8.00 15.07 0.91
CA TRP A 116 7.66 13.76 0.35
C TRP A 116 6.29 13.80 -0.34
N TRP A 117 5.31 14.48 0.28
CA TRP A 117 3.97 14.64 -0.30
C TRP A 117 4.01 15.51 -1.56
N GLU A 118 4.85 16.54 -1.59
CA GLU A 118 5.08 17.34 -2.79
C GLU A 118 5.62 16.49 -3.95
N LYS A 119 6.58 15.60 -3.66
CA LYS A 119 7.11 14.64 -4.65
C LYS A 119 6.02 13.71 -5.17
N LEU A 120 5.18 13.16 -4.28
CA LEU A 120 4.05 12.31 -4.69
C LEU A 120 3.06 13.09 -5.55
N GLY A 121 2.72 14.31 -5.16
CA GLY A 121 1.85 15.20 -5.93
C GLY A 121 2.38 15.47 -7.34
N ASN A 122 3.69 15.69 -7.47
CA ASN A 122 4.34 15.85 -8.76
C ASN A 122 4.26 14.59 -9.62
N VAL A 123 4.44 13.41 -9.03
CA VAL A 123 4.28 12.12 -9.74
C VAL A 123 2.85 11.94 -10.24
N PHE A 124 1.84 12.35 -9.46
CA PHE A 124 0.42 12.24 -9.84
C PHE A 124 -0.05 13.35 -10.77
N SER A 125 0.73 14.40 -10.92
CA SER A 125 0.40 15.53 -11.79
C SER A 125 0.16 15.04 -13.23
N GLY A 126 -0.95 15.49 -13.82
CA GLY A 126 -1.32 15.15 -15.19
C GLY A 126 -2.06 13.82 -15.36
N ASP A 127 -2.32 13.05 -14.28
CA ASP A 127 -3.23 11.92 -14.34
C ASP A 127 -4.44 12.08 -13.39
N PRO A 128 -5.58 12.55 -13.90
CA PRO A 128 -6.77 12.75 -13.07
C PRO A 128 -7.38 11.44 -12.54
N ARG A 129 -6.89 10.29 -13.00
CA ARG A 129 -7.35 8.97 -12.56
C ARG A 129 -6.57 8.47 -11.33
N SER A 130 -5.38 9.05 -11.06
CA SER A 130 -4.61 8.71 -9.87
C SER A 130 -5.11 9.49 -8.66
N ILE A 131 -5.32 8.79 -7.52
CA ILE A 131 -6.06 9.33 -6.37
C ILE A 131 -5.34 8.95 -5.07
N VAL A 132 -5.32 9.87 -4.11
CA VAL A 132 -4.94 9.59 -2.72
C VAL A 132 -6.19 9.70 -1.85
N PHE A 133 -6.48 8.63 -1.13
CA PHE A 133 -7.54 8.57 -0.12
C PHE A 133 -6.90 8.67 1.27
N PHE A 134 -7.27 9.68 2.03
CA PHE A 134 -6.85 9.82 3.42
C PHE A 134 -7.88 9.20 4.36
N SER A 135 -7.48 8.17 5.10
CA SER A 135 -8.29 7.57 6.17
C SER A 135 -8.08 8.38 7.45
N LEU A 136 -9.02 9.27 7.72
CA LEU A 136 -9.02 10.12 8.91
C LEU A 136 -9.96 9.51 9.95
N ASP A 137 -9.55 8.37 10.49
CA ASP A 137 -10.28 7.68 11.56
C ASP A 137 -9.96 8.38 12.88
N GLY A 138 -10.85 9.29 13.28
CA GLY A 138 -10.70 10.16 14.45
C GLY A 138 -10.51 9.48 15.79
#